data_6187963a831fcef1bd6ad00dfee6d57e
#
_entry.id   6187963a831fcef1bd6ad00dfee6d57e
#
_cell.length_a   1.000
_cell.length_b   1.000
_cell.length_c   1.000
_cell.angle_alpha   90.00
_cell.angle_beta   90.00
_cell.angle_gamma   90.00
#
_symmetry.space_group_name_H-M   'P 1'
#
loop_
_entity.id
_entity.type
_entity.pdbx_description
1 polymer ?
#
loop_
_entity_poly.entity_id
_entity_poly.type
_entity_poly.pdbx_seq_one_letter_code
_entity_poly.pdbx_strand_id
1 'polypeptide(L)'
;MHWLEVETKVKIDNVSKLRSKIKKIAIFEKKESRGDDYFALQKKGYPKKSFRIRDDGKKLIVNFKKHLKKLYSQGVVVKKEFEFELSDMTHIGNFLALLDDFGFKEWVKKRKTTESYLYKKDKRVIIEINKVQHLGYYMEIEYKARNSEVEKARKKILQVLQELEINKDMIDNVGYTKRLYNKGIKDRKYFITKK
;
A
#
# COMPACT_ATOMS: atom_id res chain seq x y z
N MET A 1 -6.08 19.94 -3.04
CA MET A 1 -5.21 19.50 -4.15
C MET A 1 -4.99 18.00 -3.96
N HIS A 2 -5.27 17.16 -4.98
CA HIS A 2 -5.15 15.71 -4.82
C HIS A 2 -3.83 15.22 -5.40
N TRP A 3 -3.11 14.41 -4.63
CA TRP A 3 -1.89 13.75 -5.06
C TRP A 3 -2.20 12.40 -5.71
N LEU A 4 -1.39 12.05 -6.70
CA LEU A 4 -1.38 10.73 -7.29
C LEU A 4 -0.21 9.95 -6.69
N GLU A 5 -0.46 8.69 -6.35
CA GLU A 5 0.57 7.71 -6.02
C GLU A 5 0.98 7.00 -7.32
N VAL A 6 2.20 7.23 -7.74
CA VAL A 6 2.84 6.53 -8.87
C VAL A 6 3.75 5.50 -8.25
N GLU A 7 3.54 4.22 -8.52
CA GLU A 7 4.26 3.15 -7.82
C GLU A 7 4.56 1.95 -8.71
N THR A 8 5.52 1.16 -8.27
CA THR A 8 5.75 -0.21 -8.75
C THR A 8 6.07 -1.12 -7.59
N LYS A 9 5.83 -2.43 -7.79
CA LYS A 9 6.07 -3.44 -6.76
C LYS A 9 6.79 -4.65 -7.33
N VAL A 10 7.69 -5.22 -6.52
CA VAL A 10 8.48 -6.41 -6.86
C VAL A 10 8.45 -7.38 -5.69
N LYS A 11 8.27 -8.66 -5.96
CA LYS A 11 8.45 -9.71 -4.96
C LYS A 11 9.94 -9.96 -4.73
N ILE A 12 10.35 -10.12 -3.46
CA ILE A 12 11.75 -10.24 -3.08
C ILE A 12 12.04 -11.60 -2.47
N ASP A 13 13.00 -12.29 -3.04
CA ASP A 13 13.49 -13.57 -2.50
C ASP A 13 14.70 -13.37 -1.57
N ASN A 14 15.64 -12.49 -1.93
CA ASN A 14 16.80 -12.17 -1.11
C ASN A 14 16.78 -10.74 -0.57
N VAL A 15 16.14 -10.57 0.59
CA VAL A 15 15.95 -9.26 1.21
C VAL A 15 17.26 -8.63 1.70
N SER A 16 18.23 -9.43 2.14
CA SER A 16 19.53 -8.93 2.62
C SER A 16 20.34 -8.31 1.50
N LYS A 17 20.41 -8.99 0.37
CA LYS A 17 21.08 -8.47 -0.85
C LYS A 17 20.41 -7.18 -1.33
N LEU A 18 19.09 -7.16 -1.39
CA LEU A 18 18.35 -5.94 -1.79
C LEU A 18 18.58 -4.79 -0.82
N ARG A 19 18.50 -5.03 0.49
CA ARG A 19 18.73 -4.00 1.52
C ARG A 19 20.13 -3.38 1.38
N SER A 20 21.15 -4.19 1.12
CA SER A 20 22.52 -3.71 0.87
C SER A 20 22.60 -2.80 -0.37
N LYS A 21 21.90 -3.13 -1.45
CA LYS A 21 21.83 -2.28 -2.66
C LYS A 21 21.09 -0.96 -2.36
N ILE A 22 19.94 -1.03 -1.69
CA ILE A 22 19.14 0.16 -1.35
C ILE A 22 19.95 1.14 -0.51
N LYS A 23 20.70 0.69 0.50
CA LYS A 23 21.54 1.57 1.36
C LYS A 23 22.59 2.35 0.58
N LYS A 24 23.05 1.89 -0.58
CA LYS A 24 23.99 2.63 -1.42
C LYS A 24 23.32 3.85 -2.06
N ILE A 25 22.06 3.77 -2.46
CA ILE A 25 21.35 4.79 -3.23
C ILE A 25 20.29 5.57 -2.43
N ALA A 26 19.94 5.12 -1.22
CA ALA A 26 18.88 5.70 -0.40
C ALA A 26 19.30 5.79 1.06
N ILE A 27 18.63 6.68 1.82
CA ILE A 27 18.84 6.92 3.24
C ILE A 27 17.69 6.24 3.99
N PHE A 28 17.99 5.43 5.01
CA PHE A 28 16.98 4.86 5.88
C PHE A 28 16.23 5.96 6.61
N GLU A 29 14.91 5.90 6.58
CA GLU A 29 14.03 6.87 7.25
C GLU A 29 13.43 6.26 8.53
N LYS A 30 12.71 5.14 8.37
CA LYS A 30 12.01 4.52 9.51
C LYS A 30 11.70 3.05 9.26
N LYS A 31 11.35 2.37 10.38
CA LYS A 31 10.75 1.03 10.37
C LYS A 31 9.48 1.06 11.21
N GLU A 32 8.40 0.54 10.67
CA GLU A 32 7.11 0.53 11.35
C GLU A 32 6.32 -0.74 11.03
N SER A 33 5.44 -1.14 11.96
CA SER A 33 4.49 -2.23 11.75
C SER A 33 3.07 -1.66 11.69
N ARG A 34 2.29 -2.10 10.70
CA ARG A 34 0.94 -1.59 10.44
C ARG A 34 -0.04 -2.73 10.24
N GLY A 35 -1.25 -2.54 10.78
CA GLY A 35 -2.41 -3.36 10.49
C GLY A 35 -3.46 -2.55 9.74
N ASP A 36 -3.94 -3.06 8.63
CA ASP A 36 -5.01 -2.44 7.85
C ASP A 36 -6.20 -3.41 7.79
N ASP A 37 -7.36 -2.97 8.24
CA ASP A 37 -8.63 -3.67 8.11
C ASP A 37 -9.32 -3.20 6.84
N TYR A 38 -9.67 -4.14 5.96
CA TYR A 38 -10.32 -3.83 4.70
C TYR A 38 -11.82 -4.09 4.79
N PHE A 39 -12.60 -3.10 4.40
CA PHE A 39 -14.05 -3.12 4.35
C PHE A 39 -14.54 -3.17 2.91
N ALA A 40 -15.59 -3.94 2.68
CA ALA A 40 -16.22 -4.03 1.37
C ALA A 40 -17.70 -4.40 1.52
N LEU A 41 -18.51 -4.02 0.54
CA LEU A 41 -19.83 -4.59 0.34
C LEU A 41 -19.63 -6.03 -0.12
N GLN A 42 -19.77 -6.99 0.79
CA GLN A 42 -19.43 -8.37 0.52
C GLN A 42 -20.56 -9.04 -0.27
N LYS A 43 -20.31 -9.19 -1.57
CA LYS A 43 -21.04 -10.12 -2.44
C LYS A 43 -20.10 -11.28 -2.76
N LYS A 44 -20.50 -12.22 -3.60
CA LYS A 44 -19.64 -13.36 -3.99
C LYS A 44 -18.32 -12.89 -4.64
N GLY A 45 -17.21 -13.55 -4.33
CA GLY A 45 -15.92 -13.36 -4.96
C GLY A 45 -15.04 -12.26 -4.35
N TYR A 46 -13.99 -11.85 -5.08
CA TYR A 46 -13.09 -10.77 -4.66
C TYR A 46 -13.79 -9.41 -4.80
N PRO A 47 -13.81 -8.58 -3.74
CA PRO A 47 -14.50 -7.29 -3.79
C PRO A 47 -13.96 -6.36 -4.88
N LYS A 48 -14.84 -5.83 -5.71
CA LYS A 48 -14.47 -4.86 -6.76
C LYS A 48 -14.08 -3.49 -6.20
N LYS A 49 -14.68 -3.12 -5.05
CA LYS A 49 -14.38 -1.88 -4.32
C LYS A 49 -14.20 -2.23 -2.86
N SER A 50 -13.11 -1.76 -2.28
CA SER A 50 -12.84 -1.86 -0.86
C SER A 50 -12.05 -0.63 -0.43
N PHE A 51 -12.19 -0.25 0.83
CA PHE A 51 -11.33 0.74 1.46
C PHE A 51 -10.70 0.11 2.70
N ARG A 52 -9.70 0.76 3.25
CA ARG A 52 -9.05 0.31 4.48
C ARG A 52 -9.27 1.30 5.60
N ILE A 53 -9.32 0.76 6.81
CA ILE A 53 -9.19 1.51 8.04
C ILE A 53 -7.90 1.05 8.71
N ARG A 54 -7.07 2.00 9.10
CA ARG A 54 -5.86 1.78 9.89
C ARG A 54 -6.06 2.41 11.26
N ASP A 55 -5.85 1.60 12.29
CA ASP A 55 -5.77 2.06 13.67
C ASP A 55 -4.29 2.33 14.00
N ASP A 56 -3.92 3.55 14.39
CA ASP A 56 -2.58 3.90 14.85
C ASP A 56 -2.50 4.04 16.38
N GLY A 57 -3.58 3.64 17.08
CA GLY A 57 -3.70 3.70 18.53
C GLY A 57 -4.24 5.02 19.08
N LYS A 58 -4.28 6.09 18.27
CA LYS A 58 -4.82 7.42 18.65
C LYS A 58 -5.99 7.84 17.77
N LYS A 59 -5.99 7.42 16.53
CA LYS A 59 -6.98 7.78 15.51
C LYS A 59 -7.18 6.66 14.51
N LEU A 60 -8.28 6.71 13.80
CA LEU A 60 -8.50 5.89 12.62
C LEU A 60 -8.13 6.66 11.36
N ILE A 61 -7.38 6.03 10.46
CA ILE A 61 -7.08 6.56 9.14
C ILE A 61 -7.88 5.76 8.12
N VAL A 62 -8.88 6.41 7.51
CA VAL A 62 -9.69 5.83 6.45
C VAL A 62 -9.06 6.15 5.11
N ASN A 63 -8.82 5.11 4.29
CA ASN A 63 -8.10 5.27 3.04
C ASN A 63 -8.75 4.47 1.91
N PHE A 64 -8.97 5.13 0.78
CA PHE A 64 -9.46 4.54 -0.44
C PHE A 64 -8.53 4.89 -1.61
N LYS A 65 -8.16 3.89 -2.42
CA LYS A 65 -7.32 4.07 -3.60
C LYS A 65 -8.10 3.75 -4.88
N LYS A 66 -8.19 4.73 -5.77
CA LYS A 66 -8.77 4.59 -7.10
C LYS A 66 -7.67 4.36 -8.14
N HIS A 67 -7.68 3.21 -8.78
CA HIS A 67 -6.74 2.86 -9.85
C HIS A 67 -7.02 3.66 -11.14
N LEU A 68 -6.04 4.40 -11.63
CA LEU A 68 -6.12 5.16 -12.88
C LEU A 68 -5.48 4.34 -14.01
N LYS A 69 -6.15 3.26 -14.41
CA LYS A 69 -5.61 2.25 -15.35
C LYS A 69 -5.13 2.83 -16.68
N LYS A 70 -5.75 3.92 -17.16
CA LYS A 70 -5.32 4.61 -18.40
C LYS A 70 -3.92 5.22 -18.33
N LEU A 71 -3.40 5.44 -17.09
CA LEU A 71 -2.06 5.98 -16.84
C LEU A 71 -1.02 4.90 -16.54
N TYR A 72 -1.41 3.61 -16.56
CA TYR A 72 -0.48 2.51 -16.34
C TYR A 72 0.45 2.35 -17.54
N SER A 73 1.74 2.24 -17.29
CA SER A 73 2.73 2.00 -18.34
C SER A 73 4.01 1.42 -17.75
N GLN A 74 4.71 0.58 -18.50
CA GLN A 74 6.04 0.04 -18.19
C GLN A 74 6.17 -0.60 -16.79
N GLY A 75 5.12 -1.28 -16.33
CA GLY A 75 5.10 -1.88 -14.99
C GLY A 75 4.92 -0.87 -13.85
N VAL A 76 4.61 0.39 -14.16
CA VAL A 76 4.29 1.43 -13.17
C VAL A 76 2.79 1.67 -13.15
N VAL A 77 2.19 1.64 -11.97
CA VAL A 77 0.76 1.87 -11.74
C VAL A 77 0.54 3.26 -11.14
N VAL A 78 -0.63 3.84 -11.41
CA VAL A 78 -1.02 5.16 -10.92
C VAL A 78 -2.35 5.06 -10.19
N LYS A 79 -2.40 5.61 -8.98
CA LYS A 79 -3.59 5.62 -8.16
C LYS A 79 -3.87 7.02 -7.63
N LYS A 80 -5.15 7.37 -7.52
CA LYS A 80 -5.60 8.51 -6.75
C LYS A 80 -5.96 8.03 -5.35
N GLU A 81 -5.35 8.63 -4.35
CA GLU A 81 -5.57 8.30 -2.95
C GLU A 81 -6.52 9.32 -2.31
N PHE A 82 -7.48 8.80 -1.54
CA PHE A 82 -8.39 9.57 -0.71
C PHE A 82 -8.17 9.10 0.72
N GLU A 83 -7.79 10.02 1.59
CA GLU A 83 -7.50 9.73 2.98
C GLU A 83 -8.09 10.80 3.88
N PHE A 84 -8.66 10.39 5.00
CA PHE A 84 -9.09 11.26 6.08
C PHE A 84 -8.94 10.56 7.42
N GLU A 85 -8.90 11.36 8.48
CA GLU A 85 -8.65 10.91 9.85
C GLU A 85 -9.90 11.10 10.70
N LEU A 86 -10.13 10.14 11.61
CA LEU A 86 -11.12 10.19 12.67
C LEU A 86 -10.38 10.03 14.01
N SER A 87 -10.38 11.07 14.81
CA SER A 87 -9.69 11.09 16.12
C SER A 87 -10.64 11.13 17.32
N ASP A 88 -11.86 11.59 17.12
CA ASP A 88 -12.90 11.61 18.16
C ASP A 88 -13.60 10.24 18.26
N MET A 89 -13.70 9.71 19.49
CA MET A 89 -14.28 8.37 19.73
C MET A 89 -15.76 8.30 19.34
N THR A 90 -16.52 9.38 19.50
CA THR A 90 -17.92 9.43 19.09
C THR A 90 -18.05 9.37 17.56
N HIS A 91 -17.22 10.11 16.84
CA HIS A 91 -17.17 10.07 15.38
C HIS A 91 -16.72 8.71 14.86
N ILE A 92 -15.77 8.06 15.55
CA ILE A 92 -15.34 6.69 15.22
C ILE A 92 -16.51 5.72 15.37
N GLY A 93 -17.21 5.75 16.51
CA GLY A 93 -18.37 4.89 16.77
C GLY A 93 -19.48 5.07 15.74
N ASN A 94 -19.85 6.31 15.46
CA ASN A 94 -20.87 6.65 14.46
C ASN A 94 -20.46 6.21 13.06
N PHE A 95 -19.19 6.39 12.69
CA PHE A 95 -18.68 5.95 11.39
C PHE A 95 -18.72 4.43 11.23
N LEU A 96 -18.32 3.67 12.23
CA LEU A 96 -18.38 2.20 12.20
C LEU A 96 -19.82 1.70 12.15
N ALA A 97 -20.75 2.32 12.91
CA ALA A 97 -22.18 2.00 12.87
C ALA A 97 -22.77 2.28 11.48
N LEU A 98 -22.45 3.43 10.88
CA LEU A 98 -22.87 3.77 9.51
C LEU A 98 -22.36 2.75 8.48
N LEU A 99 -21.13 2.28 8.61
CA LEU A 99 -20.57 1.25 7.72
C LEU A 99 -21.37 -0.06 7.82
N ASP A 100 -21.74 -0.44 9.04
CA ASP A 100 -22.51 -1.66 9.27
C ASP A 100 -23.93 -1.52 8.69
N ASP A 101 -24.60 -0.40 8.91
CA ASP A 101 -25.93 -0.08 8.37
C ASP A 101 -25.94 -0.09 6.83
N PHE A 102 -24.91 0.46 6.19
CA PHE A 102 -24.72 0.38 4.74
C PHE A 102 -24.27 -1.00 4.22
N GLY A 103 -24.13 -1.98 5.11
CA GLY A 103 -23.78 -3.34 4.75
C GLY A 103 -22.29 -3.54 4.41
N PHE A 104 -21.42 -2.59 4.76
CA PHE A 104 -19.98 -2.82 4.67
C PHE A 104 -19.53 -3.77 5.77
N LYS A 105 -18.77 -4.78 5.40
CA LYS A 105 -18.21 -5.75 6.34
C LYS A 105 -16.69 -5.83 6.17
N GLU A 106 -16.03 -6.10 7.27
CA GLU A 106 -14.60 -6.46 7.25
C GLU A 106 -14.44 -7.78 6.52
N TRP A 107 -13.52 -7.82 5.57
CA TRP A 107 -13.34 -9.02 4.77
C TRP A 107 -11.91 -9.59 4.81
N VAL A 108 -10.90 -8.75 5.03
CA VAL A 108 -9.51 -9.17 5.22
C VAL A 108 -8.74 -8.17 6.07
N LYS A 109 -7.87 -8.66 6.93
CA LYS A 109 -6.85 -7.88 7.63
C LYS A 109 -5.50 -8.09 6.95
N LYS A 110 -4.80 -7.01 6.66
CA LYS A 110 -3.42 -7.04 6.16
C LYS A 110 -2.48 -6.50 7.24
N ARG A 111 -1.46 -7.28 7.59
CA ARG A 111 -0.39 -6.82 8.48
C ARG A 111 0.92 -6.78 7.70
N LYS A 112 1.67 -5.69 7.86
CA LYS A 112 3.00 -5.56 7.29
C LYS A 112 3.96 -4.83 8.22
N THR A 113 5.24 -5.23 8.18
CA THR A 113 6.35 -4.45 8.70
C THR A 113 7.07 -3.82 7.52
N THR A 114 7.25 -2.52 7.55
CA THR A 114 7.83 -1.71 6.47
C THR A 114 9.13 -1.08 6.94
N GLU A 115 10.18 -1.19 6.13
CA GLU A 115 11.38 -0.38 6.20
C GLU A 115 11.32 0.64 5.06
N SER A 116 11.31 1.93 5.38
CA SER A 116 11.23 3.04 4.41
C SER A 116 12.58 3.71 4.22
N TYR A 117 12.89 4.03 2.97
CA TYR A 117 14.14 4.69 2.57
C TYR A 117 13.84 5.82 1.60
N LEU A 118 14.50 6.97 1.78
CA LEU A 118 14.41 8.12 0.89
C LEU A 118 15.54 8.03 -0.16
N TYR A 119 15.18 8.07 -1.45
CA TYR A 119 16.15 8.03 -2.52
C TYR A 119 17.01 9.30 -2.54
N LYS A 120 18.35 9.15 -2.58
CA LYS A 120 19.30 10.27 -2.41
C LYS A 120 19.16 11.34 -3.49
N LYS A 121 18.87 10.95 -4.75
CA LYS A 121 18.78 11.86 -5.90
C LYS A 121 17.43 12.57 -6.02
N ASP A 122 16.36 12.07 -5.38
CA ASP A 122 15.05 12.74 -5.29
C ASP A 122 14.28 12.19 -4.07
N LYS A 123 14.25 12.93 -2.98
CA LYS A 123 13.60 12.51 -1.71
C LYS A 123 12.08 12.30 -1.81
N ARG A 124 11.45 12.67 -2.93
CA ARG A 124 10.04 12.34 -3.20
C ARG A 124 9.85 10.89 -3.62
N VAL A 125 10.93 10.21 -3.98
CA VAL A 125 10.92 8.77 -4.23
C VAL A 125 11.15 8.05 -2.90
N ILE A 126 10.20 7.24 -2.51
CA ILE A 126 10.27 6.39 -1.32
C ILE A 126 10.45 4.95 -1.79
N ILE A 127 11.43 4.25 -1.22
CA ILE A 127 11.66 2.83 -1.45
C ILE A 127 11.26 2.11 -0.16
N GLU A 128 10.31 1.20 -0.24
CA GLU A 128 9.86 0.41 0.91
C GLU A 128 10.25 -1.06 0.76
N ILE A 129 10.79 -1.66 1.82
CA ILE A 129 10.86 -3.11 1.99
C ILE A 129 9.73 -3.53 2.92
N ASN A 130 8.78 -4.28 2.40
CA ASN A 130 7.58 -4.71 3.10
C ASN A 130 7.64 -6.22 3.41
N LYS A 131 7.68 -6.58 4.70
CA LYS A 131 7.38 -7.96 5.14
C LYS A 131 5.88 -8.08 5.37
N VAL A 132 5.18 -8.71 4.44
CA VAL A 132 3.72 -8.88 4.51
C VAL A 132 3.40 -10.25 5.10
N GLN A 133 2.59 -10.28 6.15
CA GLN A 133 2.18 -11.52 6.81
C GLN A 133 1.52 -12.46 5.79
N HIS A 134 1.89 -13.74 5.82
CA HIS A 134 1.47 -14.81 4.91
C HIS A 134 1.94 -14.69 3.44
N LEU A 135 2.59 -13.58 3.04
CA LEU A 135 3.00 -13.37 1.66
C LEU A 135 4.52 -13.31 1.46
N GLY A 136 5.29 -12.95 2.52
CA GLY A 136 6.74 -12.77 2.43
C GLY A 136 7.15 -11.33 2.14
N TYR A 137 8.27 -11.15 1.44
CA TYR A 137 8.89 -9.84 1.25
C TYR A 137 8.58 -9.26 -0.13
N TYR A 138 8.35 -7.95 -0.15
CA TYR A 138 8.14 -7.14 -1.35
C TYR A 138 8.91 -5.83 -1.22
N MET A 139 9.36 -5.29 -2.35
CA MET A 139 9.78 -3.92 -2.45
C MET A 139 8.68 -3.12 -3.16
N GLU A 140 8.38 -1.93 -2.67
CA GLU A 140 7.56 -0.93 -3.36
C GLU A 140 8.43 0.31 -3.59
N ILE A 141 8.30 0.93 -4.75
CA ILE A 141 8.90 2.23 -5.05
C ILE A 141 7.74 3.16 -5.36
N GLU A 142 7.60 4.21 -4.58
CA GLU A 142 6.50 5.14 -4.64
C GLU A 142 6.99 6.56 -4.91
N TYR A 143 6.23 7.32 -5.67
CA TYR A 143 6.43 8.74 -5.91
C TYR A 143 5.07 9.46 -5.81
N LYS A 144 4.97 10.46 -4.92
CA LYS A 144 3.80 11.33 -4.84
C LYS A 144 3.90 12.43 -5.88
N ALA A 145 3.02 12.40 -6.89
CA ALA A 145 3.04 13.28 -8.05
C ALA A 145 1.75 14.08 -8.22
N ARG A 146 1.85 15.24 -8.85
CA ARG A 146 0.70 15.90 -9.46
C ARG A 146 0.38 15.22 -10.79
N ASN A 147 -0.81 15.47 -11.35
CA ASN A 147 -1.21 14.87 -12.62
C ASN A 147 -0.21 15.16 -13.76
N SER A 148 0.32 16.38 -13.84
CA SER A 148 1.35 16.81 -14.81
C SER A 148 2.72 16.17 -14.60
N GLU A 149 2.97 15.53 -13.46
CA GLU A 149 4.26 14.96 -13.08
C GLU A 149 4.34 13.44 -13.24
N VAL A 150 3.27 12.79 -13.68
CA VAL A 150 3.19 11.30 -13.76
C VAL A 150 4.33 10.72 -14.59
N GLU A 151 4.65 11.31 -15.75
CA GLU A 151 5.75 10.83 -16.59
C GLU A 151 7.11 11.03 -15.92
N LYS A 152 7.32 12.15 -15.24
CA LYS A 152 8.54 12.39 -14.45
C LYS A 152 8.68 11.37 -13.33
N ALA A 153 7.60 11.11 -12.60
CA ALA A 153 7.57 10.11 -11.54
C ALA A 153 7.89 8.70 -12.08
N ARG A 154 7.29 8.31 -13.20
CA ARG A 154 7.57 7.04 -13.87
C ARG A 154 9.04 6.89 -14.22
N LYS A 155 9.63 7.91 -14.88
CA LYS A 155 11.06 7.90 -15.23
C LYS A 155 11.95 7.71 -13.99
N LYS A 156 11.60 8.38 -12.87
CA LYS A 156 12.35 8.24 -11.60
C LYS A 156 12.24 6.83 -11.00
N ILE A 157 11.07 6.23 -11.02
CA ILE A 157 10.85 4.86 -10.54
C ILE A 157 11.66 3.87 -11.40
N LEU A 158 11.61 4.01 -12.72
CA LEU A 158 12.37 3.15 -13.64
C LEU A 158 13.89 3.31 -13.45
N GLN A 159 14.37 4.53 -13.18
CA GLN A 159 15.77 4.79 -12.84
C GLN A 159 16.17 4.05 -11.56
N VAL A 160 15.36 4.08 -10.51
CA VAL A 160 15.64 3.36 -9.26
C VAL A 160 15.65 1.85 -9.48
N LEU A 161 14.72 1.29 -10.26
CA LEU A 161 14.74 -0.14 -10.62
C LEU A 161 16.05 -0.51 -11.32
N GLN A 162 16.52 0.31 -12.26
CA GLN A 162 17.78 0.10 -12.97
C GLN A 162 18.98 0.15 -12.01
N GLU A 163 19.06 1.14 -11.12
CA GLU A 163 20.16 1.26 -10.13
C GLU A 163 20.17 0.09 -9.13
N LEU A 164 19.01 -0.52 -8.86
CA LEU A 164 18.90 -1.72 -8.04
C LEU A 164 19.11 -3.02 -8.84
N GLU A 165 19.35 -2.94 -10.15
CA GLU A 165 19.49 -4.07 -11.07
C GLU A 165 18.26 -5.00 -11.04
N ILE A 166 17.06 -4.40 -11.05
CA ILE A 166 15.80 -5.12 -11.07
C ILE A 166 15.21 -5.09 -12.47
N ASN A 167 15.03 -6.26 -13.06
CA ASN A 167 14.43 -6.42 -14.37
C ASN A 167 12.91 -6.18 -14.32
N LYS A 168 12.34 -5.69 -15.41
CA LYS A 168 10.90 -5.44 -15.53
C LYS A 168 10.06 -6.70 -15.34
N ASP A 169 10.56 -7.85 -15.70
CA ASP A 169 9.89 -9.16 -15.55
C ASP A 169 9.67 -9.54 -14.07
N MET A 170 10.45 -8.94 -13.15
CA MET A 170 10.27 -9.13 -11.71
C MET A 170 9.13 -8.28 -11.13
N ILE A 171 8.57 -7.36 -11.93
CA ILE A 171 7.51 -6.47 -11.47
C ILE A 171 6.22 -7.25 -11.26
N ASP A 172 5.65 -7.08 -10.08
CA ASP A 172 4.43 -7.76 -9.65
C ASP A 172 3.50 -6.79 -8.90
N ASN A 173 2.66 -6.11 -9.64
CA ASN A 173 1.73 -5.12 -9.11
C ASN A 173 0.40 -5.71 -8.59
N VAL A 174 0.30 -7.04 -8.47
CA VAL A 174 -0.90 -7.65 -7.87
C VAL A 174 -1.04 -7.21 -6.40
N GLY A 175 -2.18 -6.61 -6.05
CA GLY A 175 -2.45 -6.10 -4.71
C GLY A 175 -2.33 -7.19 -3.62
N TYR A 176 -1.79 -6.83 -2.44
CA TYR A 176 -1.63 -7.77 -1.31
C TYR A 176 -2.97 -8.41 -0.90
N THR A 177 -4.05 -7.64 -0.86
CA THR A 177 -5.38 -8.15 -0.53
C THR A 177 -5.86 -9.21 -1.53
N LYS A 178 -5.55 -9.04 -2.83
CA LYS A 178 -5.87 -10.05 -3.86
C LYS A 178 -5.05 -11.33 -3.65
N ARG A 179 -3.78 -11.20 -3.25
CA ARG A 179 -2.93 -12.35 -2.93
C ARG A 179 -3.39 -13.08 -1.68
N LEU A 180 -3.76 -12.35 -0.62
CA LEU A 180 -4.33 -12.94 0.59
C LEU A 180 -5.64 -13.66 0.28
N TYR A 181 -6.52 -13.06 -0.52
CA TYR A 181 -7.76 -13.66 -0.97
C TYR A 181 -7.52 -14.97 -1.75
N ASN A 182 -6.61 -14.95 -2.72
CA ASN A 182 -6.29 -16.14 -3.53
C ASN A 182 -5.69 -17.28 -2.70
N LYS A 183 -5.02 -16.95 -1.57
CA LYS A 183 -4.53 -17.94 -0.59
C LYS A 183 -5.59 -18.39 0.42
N GLY A 184 -6.83 -17.89 0.33
CA GLY A 184 -7.88 -18.21 1.30
C GLY A 184 -7.65 -17.62 2.70
N ILE A 185 -6.71 -16.65 2.85
CA ILE A 185 -6.39 -16.04 4.14
C ILE A 185 -7.50 -15.10 4.56
N LYS A 186 -8.15 -15.41 5.69
CA LYS A 186 -9.22 -14.62 6.31
C LYS A 186 -8.86 -14.40 7.78
N ASP A 187 -7.85 -13.57 8.03
CA ASP A 187 -7.47 -13.23 9.41
C ASP A 187 -8.46 -12.19 9.95
N ARG A 188 -9.55 -12.67 10.59
CA ARG A 188 -10.65 -11.85 11.13
C ARG A 188 -10.62 -11.69 12.65
N LYS A 189 -9.68 -12.34 13.34
CA LYS A 189 -9.68 -12.42 14.81
C LYS A 189 -9.49 -11.09 15.52
N TYR A 190 -8.83 -10.15 14.87
CA TYR A 190 -8.39 -8.89 15.47
C TYR A 190 -8.86 -7.66 14.70
N PHE A 191 -10.03 -7.73 14.07
CA PHE A 191 -10.61 -6.56 13.43
C PHE A 191 -10.94 -5.47 14.44
N ILE A 192 -10.87 -4.22 13.99
CA ILE A 192 -11.13 -3.04 14.82
C ILE A 192 -12.53 -3.07 15.46
N THR A 193 -13.52 -3.61 14.77
CA THR A 193 -14.88 -3.76 15.28
C THR A 193 -15.04 -4.88 16.30
N LYS A 194 -13.97 -5.65 16.59
CA LYS A 194 -13.97 -6.76 17.57
C LYS A 194 -13.07 -6.48 18.77
N LYS A 195 -12.58 -5.27 18.89
CA LYS A 195 -11.90 -4.76 20.08
C LYS A 195 -12.93 -4.14 21.01
#